data_7bd83b1f21b2d3a8d558a50d76055917
#
_entry.id   7bd83b1f21b2d3a8d558a50d76055917
#
_cell.length_a   1.000
_cell.length_b   1.000
_cell.length_c   1.000
_cell.angle_alpha   90.00
_cell.angle_beta   90.00
_cell.angle_gamma   90.00
#
_symmetry.space_group_name_H-M   'P 1'
#
loop_
_entity.id
_entity.type
_entity.pdbx_description
1 polymer ?
#
loop_
_entity_poly.entity_id
_entity_poly.type
_entity_poly.pdbx_seq_one_letter_code
_entity_poly.pdbx_strand_id
1 'polypeptide(L)'
;MFSSCIFHTNMPSTSAVLGFPRIGPQREVKKALEAYWGDKTSAEDLLKVAKEQRLNTYATIKSQGVDFVPTGTFSLYDHVLDTSNTFGIIPEAYAKSGLSPLDTYFAMARGHQKNGVDLPATEMKKWFDSNYHYLVPEFSDKSEFKLNDTKPVDDFVEAKEAGYAPRPVILGPLTLLWLGK
;
A
#
# COMPACT_ATOMS: atom_id res chain seq x y z
N MET A 1 58.52 -15.17 4.04
CA MET A 1 57.57 -14.85 2.99
C MET A 1 56.22 -15.46 3.37
N PHE A 2 55.33 -14.71 4.03
CA PHE A 2 53.98 -15.16 4.33
C PHE A 2 53.07 -14.73 3.18
N SER A 3 52.68 -15.70 2.35
CA SER A 3 51.70 -15.47 1.29
C SER A 3 50.31 -15.39 1.96
N SER A 4 49.77 -14.17 2.03
CA SER A 4 48.42 -13.92 2.50
C SER A 4 47.43 -14.42 1.44
N CYS A 5 46.89 -15.64 1.64
CA CYS A 5 45.72 -16.10 0.88
C CYS A 5 44.50 -15.33 1.31
N ILE A 6 44.19 -14.25 0.64
CA ILE A 6 42.88 -13.59 0.76
C ILE A 6 41.90 -14.48 0.02
N PHE A 7 41.17 -15.31 0.76
CA PHE A 7 39.98 -15.99 0.23
C PHE A 7 38.89 -14.94 -0.04
N HIS A 8 38.84 -14.44 -1.25
CA HIS A 8 37.65 -13.77 -1.75
C HIS A 8 36.58 -14.84 -1.94
N THR A 9 35.81 -15.10 -0.90
CA THR A 9 34.53 -15.79 -1.08
C THR A 9 33.61 -14.81 -1.81
N ASN A 10 33.48 -14.95 -3.13
CA ASN A 10 32.41 -14.33 -3.89
C ASN A 10 31.09 -14.91 -3.41
N MET A 11 30.57 -14.40 -2.31
CA MET A 11 29.18 -14.65 -1.95
C MET A 11 28.34 -13.85 -2.94
N PRO A 12 27.45 -14.50 -3.70
CA PRO A 12 26.57 -13.78 -4.61
C PRO A 12 25.72 -12.81 -3.77
N SER A 13 25.94 -11.53 -3.97
CA SER A 13 25.09 -10.49 -3.37
C SER A 13 23.82 -10.37 -4.19
N THR A 14 22.67 -10.38 -3.54
CA THR A 14 21.37 -10.11 -4.16
C THR A 14 20.93 -8.69 -3.88
N SER A 15 20.30 -8.07 -4.87
CA SER A 15 19.84 -6.68 -4.79
C SER A 15 18.34 -6.59 -4.62
N ALA A 16 17.88 -5.59 -3.85
CA ALA A 16 16.47 -5.28 -3.67
C ALA A 16 16.26 -3.79 -3.47
N VAL A 17 15.08 -3.30 -3.80
CA VAL A 17 14.63 -1.94 -3.48
C VAL A 17 13.47 -2.00 -2.49
N LEU A 18 13.35 -0.99 -1.62
CA LEU A 18 12.29 -0.95 -0.60
C LEU A 18 10.95 -0.45 -1.15
N GLY A 19 10.95 0.24 -2.26
CA GLY A 19 9.74 0.78 -2.86
C GLY A 19 10.01 1.49 -4.18
N PHE A 20 8.93 1.93 -4.83
CA PHE A 20 8.95 2.65 -6.10
C PHE A 20 7.80 3.65 -6.18
N PRO A 21 7.94 4.78 -6.89
CA PRO A 21 6.83 5.72 -7.07
C PRO A 21 5.61 5.07 -7.70
N ARG A 22 4.43 5.24 -7.04
CA ARG A 22 3.19 4.51 -7.40
C ARG A 22 2.27 5.23 -8.38
N ILE A 23 2.48 6.53 -8.58
CA ILE A 23 1.53 7.37 -9.35
C ILE A 23 1.53 7.07 -10.84
N GLY A 24 2.63 6.50 -11.36
CA GLY A 24 2.88 6.29 -12.78
C GLY A 24 3.50 7.51 -13.47
N PRO A 25 4.29 7.30 -14.55
CA PRO A 25 5.03 8.37 -15.24
C PRO A 25 4.12 9.42 -15.89
N GLN A 26 2.90 9.05 -16.27
CA GLN A 26 1.87 9.96 -16.83
C GLN A 26 0.77 10.27 -15.83
N ARG A 27 0.99 10.01 -14.53
CA ARG A 27 0.02 10.16 -13.44
C ARG A 27 -1.22 9.29 -13.62
N GLU A 28 -1.06 8.07 -14.15
CA GLU A 28 -2.15 7.15 -14.49
C GLU A 28 -3.01 6.85 -13.27
N VAL A 29 -2.39 6.50 -12.14
CA VAL A 29 -3.10 6.19 -10.89
C VAL A 29 -3.87 7.40 -10.38
N LYS A 30 -3.25 8.61 -10.42
CA LYS A 30 -3.94 9.83 -10.00
C LYS A 30 -5.19 10.09 -10.85
N LYS A 31 -5.07 10.00 -12.18
CA LYS A 31 -6.20 10.22 -13.10
C LYS A 31 -7.32 9.21 -12.87
N ALA A 32 -6.97 7.93 -12.65
CA ALA A 32 -7.94 6.87 -12.37
C ALA A 32 -8.65 7.08 -11.03
N LEU A 33 -7.93 7.50 -9.98
CA LEU A 33 -8.51 7.84 -8.69
C LEU A 33 -9.48 9.03 -8.80
N GLU A 34 -9.07 10.11 -9.46
CA GLU A 34 -9.93 11.30 -9.64
C GLU A 34 -11.17 10.98 -10.50
N ALA A 35 -11.06 10.11 -11.50
CA ALA A 35 -12.18 9.63 -12.27
C ALA A 35 -13.14 8.78 -11.44
N TYR A 36 -12.63 7.87 -10.61
CA TYR A 36 -13.42 7.05 -9.70
C TYR A 36 -14.17 7.91 -8.67
N TRP A 37 -13.49 8.83 -8.00
CA TRP A 37 -14.11 9.73 -7.03
C TRP A 37 -15.15 10.68 -7.65
N GLY A 38 -15.03 10.95 -8.95
CA GLY A 38 -15.97 11.74 -9.73
C GLY A 38 -17.07 10.93 -10.40
N ASP A 39 -17.24 9.64 -10.05
CA ASP A 39 -18.24 8.71 -10.60
C ASP A 39 -18.14 8.54 -12.14
N LYS A 40 -16.93 8.71 -12.70
CA LYS A 40 -16.65 8.65 -14.16
C LYS A 40 -16.11 7.29 -14.59
N THR A 41 -15.69 6.44 -13.67
CA THR A 41 -15.13 5.11 -13.94
C THR A 41 -15.52 4.14 -12.84
N SER A 42 -15.48 2.85 -13.13
CA SER A 42 -15.82 1.79 -12.20
C SER A 42 -14.65 1.47 -11.22
N ALA A 43 -14.96 0.76 -10.15
CA ALA A 43 -13.95 0.21 -9.25
C ALA A 43 -13.01 -0.75 -9.99
N GLU A 44 -13.57 -1.58 -10.90
CA GLU A 44 -12.80 -2.54 -11.70
C GLU A 44 -11.78 -1.83 -12.59
N ASP A 45 -12.16 -0.74 -13.26
CA ASP A 45 -11.25 0.03 -14.11
C ASP A 45 -10.13 0.68 -13.29
N LEU A 46 -10.46 1.23 -12.11
CA LEU A 46 -9.45 1.77 -11.19
C LEU A 46 -8.45 0.67 -10.77
N LEU A 47 -8.94 -0.48 -10.34
CA LEU A 47 -8.10 -1.59 -9.89
C LEU A 47 -7.27 -2.18 -11.03
N LYS A 48 -7.79 -2.18 -12.25
CA LYS A 48 -7.05 -2.56 -13.47
C LYS A 48 -5.87 -1.63 -13.72
N VAL A 49 -6.08 -0.31 -13.68
CA VAL A 49 -5.00 0.69 -13.82
C VAL A 49 -3.96 0.50 -12.70
N ALA A 50 -4.40 0.27 -11.47
CA ALA A 50 -3.51 0.01 -10.34
C ALA A 50 -2.64 -1.23 -10.57
N LYS A 51 -3.23 -2.33 -11.05
CA LYS A 51 -2.51 -3.56 -11.40
C LYS A 51 -1.49 -3.33 -12.52
N GLU A 52 -1.88 -2.66 -13.58
CA GLU A 52 -0.99 -2.31 -14.69
C GLU A 52 0.23 -1.51 -14.21
N GLN A 53 0.03 -0.54 -13.31
CA GLN A 53 1.13 0.24 -12.76
C GLN A 53 2.05 -0.58 -11.84
N ARG A 54 1.52 -1.53 -11.06
CA ARG A 54 2.37 -2.47 -10.28
C ARG A 54 3.23 -3.31 -11.20
N LEU A 55 2.65 -3.92 -12.23
CA LEU A 55 3.39 -4.75 -13.18
C LEU A 55 4.45 -3.94 -13.96
N ASN A 56 4.14 -2.71 -14.38
CA ASN A 56 5.09 -1.81 -15.02
C ASN A 56 6.26 -1.45 -14.09
N THR A 57 5.97 -1.25 -12.80
CA THR A 57 6.99 -1.02 -11.77
C THR A 57 7.91 -2.23 -11.65
N TYR A 58 7.38 -3.44 -11.56
CA TYR A 58 8.19 -4.66 -11.46
C TYR A 58 9.06 -4.86 -12.70
N ALA A 59 8.50 -4.65 -13.90
CA ALA A 59 9.24 -4.71 -15.15
C ALA A 59 10.38 -3.68 -15.18
N THR A 60 10.13 -2.45 -14.76
CA THR A 60 11.14 -1.39 -14.68
C THR A 60 12.27 -1.75 -13.73
N ILE A 61 11.95 -2.18 -12.51
CA ILE A 61 12.95 -2.59 -11.51
C ILE A 61 13.79 -3.75 -12.04
N LYS A 62 13.15 -4.75 -12.61
CA LYS A 62 13.83 -5.94 -13.16
C LYS A 62 14.74 -5.58 -14.34
N SER A 63 14.32 -4.66 -15.20
CA SER A 63 15.14 -4.21 -16.36
C SER A 63 16.44 -3.51 -15.94
N GLN A 64 16.50 -2.98 -14.70
CA GLN A 64 17.71 -2.39 -14.13
C GLN A 64 18.62 -3.42 -13.42
N GLY A 65 18.35 -4.71 -13.57
CA GLY A 65 19.18 -5.78 -12.99
C GLY A 65 18.94 -6.03 -11.49
N VAL A 66 17.87 -5.47 -10.91
CA VAL A 66 17.52 -5.73 -9.51
C VAL A 66 16.90 -7.12 -9.38
N ASP A 67 17.34 -7.90 -8.38
CA ASP A 67 16.93 -9.30 -8.22
C ASP A 67 15.50 -9.40 -7.68
N PHE A 68 15.17 -8.62 -6.66
CA PHE A 68 13.86 -8.68 -6.00
C PHE A 68 13.04 -7.41 -6.24
N VAL A 69 11.77 -7.59 -6.57
CA VAL A 69 10.79 -6.49 -6.70
C VAL A 69 10.02 -6.31 -5.38
N PRO A 70 9.78 -5.06 -4.93
CA PRO A 70 9.03 -4.81 -3.70
C PRO A 70 7.54 -5.03 -3.93
N THR A 71 6.88 -5.76 -3.04
CA THR A 71 5.43 -5.91 -2.99
C THR A 71 4.87 -5.34 -1.68
N GLY A 72 3.58 -4.96 -1.65
CA GLY A 72 2.97 -4.33 -0.50
C GLY A 72 3.28 -2.84 -0.32
N THR A 73 4.04 -2.23 -1.25
CA THR A 73 4.38 -0.80 -1.19
C THR A 73 3.46 0.08 -2.03
N PHE A 74 2.65 -0.53 -2.90
CA PHE A 74 1.67 0.18 -3.70
C PHE A 74 0.38 0.36 -2.89
N SER A 75 -0.03 1.62 -2.70
CA SER A 75 -1.28 1.98 -2.05
C SER A 75 -2.13 2.84 -2.96
N LEU A 76 -3.44 2.66 -2.93
CA LEU A 76 -4.36 3.58 -3.63
C LEU A 76 -4.36 4.96 -2.97
N TYR A 77 -4.13 5.02 -1.67
CA TYR A 77 -4.05 6.29 -0.94
C TYR A 77 -2.84 6.34 -0.01
N ASP A 78 -2.81 5.53 1.06
CA ASP A 78 -1.79 5.53 2.09
C ASP A 78 -1.48 4.12 2.62
N HIS A 79 -0.20 3.79 2.86
CA HIS A 79 0.21 2.46 3.29
C HIS A 79 -0.14 2.16 4.75
N VAL A 80 -0.29 3.17 5.61
CA VAL A 80 -0.77 2.98 6.99
C VAL A 80 -2.25 2.66 6.98
N LEU A 81 -3.01 3.36 6.13
CA LEU A 81 -4.43 3.07 5.90
C LEU A 81 -4.64 1.65 5.32
N ASP A 82 -3.81 1.23 4.35
CA ASP A 82 -3.85 -0.14 3.83
C ASP A 82 -3.67 -1.15 4.97
N THR A 83 -2.66 -0.94 5.83
CA THR A 83 -2.38 -1.82 6.95
C THR A 83 -3.53 -1.82 7.97
N SER A 84 -4.10 -0.65 8.26
CA SER A 84 -5.28 -0.52 9.11
C SER A 84 -6.46 -1.30 8.56
N ASN A 85 -6.73 -1.18 7.27
CA ASN A 85 -7.78 -1.93 6.59
C ASN A 85 -7.52 -3.44 6.64
N THR A 86 -6.29 -3.87 6.39
CA THR A 86 -5.90 -5.29 6.43
C THR A 86 -6.16 -5.92 7.80
N PHE A 87 -5.90 -5.20 8.88
CA PHE A 87 -6.12 -5.69 10.25
C PHE A 87 -7.48 -5.30 10.85
N GLY A 88 -8.40 -4.78 10.05
CA GLY A 88 -9.76 -4.46 10.49
C GLY A 88 -9.84 -3.28 11.45
N ILE A 89 -8.84 -2.41 11.44
CA ILE A 89 -8.84 -1.15 12.22
C ILE A 89 -9.67 -0.13 11.44
N ILE A 90 -10.98 -0.31 11.50
CA ILE A 90 -11.97 0.53 10.80
C ILE A 90 -12.88 1.13 11.88
N PRO A 91 -12.90 2.46 12.07
CA PRO A 91 -13.76 3.07 13.07
C PRO A 91 -15.23 2.75 12.82
N GLU A 92 -16.00 2.58 13.90
CA GLU A 92 -17.38 2.07 13.87
C GLU A 92 -18.29 2.85 12.90
N ALA A 93 -18.12 4.17 12.81
CA ALA A 93 -18.92 5.01 11.93
C ALA A 93 -18.76 4.62 10.45
N TYR A 94 -17.55 4.28 10.03
CA TYR A 94 -17.28 3.84 8.65
C TYR A 94 -17.72 2.39 8.42
N ALA A 95 -17.49 1.50 9.40
CA ALA A 95 -17.91 0.11 9.32
C ALA A 95 -19.45 -0.05 9.19
N LYS A 96 -20.21 0.85 9.79
CA LYS A 96 -21.70 0.86 9.75
C LYS A 96 -22.29 1.71 8.62
N SER A 97 -21.48 2.31 7.78
CA SER A 97 -21.94 3.24 6.72
C SER A 97 -22.74 2.58 5.60
N GLY A 98 -22.58 1.27 5.41
CA GLY A 98 -23.17 0.53 4.28
C GLY A 98 -22.46 0.78 2.94
N LEU A 99 -21.31 1.46 2.94
CA LEU A 99 -20.49 1.67 1.76
C LEU A 99 -19.80 0.38 1.32
N SER A 100 -19.42 0.30 0.05
CA SER A 100 -18.55 -0.78 -0.43
C SER A 100 -17.20 -0.77 0.31
N PRO A 101 -16.45 -1.90 0.35
CA PRO A 101 -15.13 -1.93 1.00
C PRO A 101 -14.16 -0.85 0.46
N LEU A 102 -14.16 -0.63 -0.86
CA LEU A 102 -13.32 0.38 -1.51
C LEU A 102 -13.78 1.81 -1.16
N ASP A 103 -15.10 2.05 -1.15
CA ASP A 103 -15.63 3.36 -0.76
C ASP A 103 -15.43 3.64 0.73
N THR A 104 -15.50 2.62 1.58
CA THR A 104 -15.17 2.73 3.01
C THR A 104 -13.70 3.13 3.19
N TYR A 105 -12.78 2.49 2.46
CA TYR A 105 -11.37 2.84 2.44
C TYR A 105 -11.15 4.31 2.04
N PHE A 106 -11.80 4.77 0.97
CA PHE A 106 -11.71 6.17 0.54
C PHE A 106 -12.46 7.13 1.46
N ALA A 107 -13.55 6.71 2.10
CA ALA A 107 -14.22 7.52 3.10
C ALA A 107 -13.32 7.82 4.30
N MET A 108 -12.57 6.84 4.79
CA MET A 108 -11.56 7.09 5.83
C MET A 108 -10.48 8.06 5.35
N ALA A 109 -10.05 7.97 4.10
CA ALA A 109 -8.99 8.81 3.55
C ALA A 109 -9.41 10.26 3.28
N ARG A 110 -10.65 10.50 2.83
CA ARG A 110 -11.08 11.78 2.24
C ARG A 110 -12.40 12.28 2.78
N GLY A 111 -13.08 11.49 3.61
CA GLY A 111 -14.50 11.71 3.92
C GLY A 111 -15.42 11.23 2.79
N HIS A 112 -16.70 11.11 3.12
CA HIS A 112 -17.75 10.76 2.18
C HIS A 112 -19.02 11.54 2.52
N GLN A 113 -19.49 12.36 1.59
CA GLN A 113 -20.64 13.24 1.75
C GLN A 113 -21.58 13.10 0.55
N LYS A 114 -22.10 11.89 0.37
CA LYS A 114 -23.01 11.55 -0.74
C LYS A 114 -24.10 10.60 -0.23
N ASN A 115 -25.26 10.62 -0.89
CA ASN A 115 -26.33 9.64 -0.72
C ASN A 115 -26.82 9.47 0.74
N GLY A 116 -26.83 10.56 1.52
CA GLY A 116 -27.27 10.52 2.92
C GLY A 116 -26.23 10.01 3.91
N VAL A 117 -25.03 9.67 3.46
CA VAL A 117 -23.88 9.35 4.30
C VAL A 117 -23.02 10.60 4.45
N ASP A 118 -22.72 11.01 5.69
CA ASP A 118 -21.85 12.13 6.01
C ASP A 118 -20.76 11.66 6.98
N LEU A 119 -19.60 11.38 6.42
CA LEU A 119 -18.41 10.91 7.14
C LEU A 119 -17.24 11.87 6.89
N PRO A 120 -16.60 12.41 7.94
CA PRO A 120 -15.38 13.19 7.78
C PRO A 120 -14.21 12.29 7.32
N ALA A 121 -13.11 12.85 6.89
CA ALA A 121 -11.86 12.11 6.75
C ALA A 121 -11.26 11.82 8.14
N THR A 122 -10.51 10.73 8.27
CA THR A 122 -9.71 10.48 9.47
C THR A 122 -8.55 11.47 9.56
N GLU A 123 -7.97 11.61 10.76
CA GLU A 123 -6.86 12.52 10.97
C GLU A 123 -5.66 12.16 10.10
N MET A 124 -4.96 13.19 9.61
CA MET A 124 -3.75 13.04 8.81
C MET A 124 -2.56 13.69 9.53
N LYS A 125 -1.45 12.95 9.64
CA LYS A 125 -0.19 13.42 10.22
C LYS A 125 0.99 13.20 9.28
N LYS A 126 2.06 13.97 9.47
CA LYS A 126 3.31 13.73 8.75
C LYS A 126 3.94 12.40 9.15
N TRP A 127 4.41 11.66 8.16
CA TRP A 127 5.27 10.50 8.36
C TRP A 127 6.65 10.99 8.78
N PHE A 128 6.93 10.92 10.10
CA PHE A 128 8.15 11.47 10.70
C PHE A 128 8.39 12.91 10.25
N ASP A 129 9.59 13.28 9.85
CA ASP A 129 9.96 14.62 9.38
C ASP A 129 9.86 14.79 7.85
N SER A 130 9.13 13.94 7.18
CA SER A 130 8.95 13.99 5.72
C SER A 130 7.73 14.81 5.32
N ASN A 131 7.61 15.08 4.01
CA ASN A 131 6.39 15.66 3.43
C ASN A 131 5.30 14.63 3.15
N TYR A 132 5.58 13.34 3.36
CA TYR A 132 4.56 12.30 3.26
C TYR A 132 3.63 12.36 4.48
N HIS A 133 2.33 12.30 4.24
CA HIS A 133 1.31 12.27 5.29
C HIS A 133 0.61 10.91 5.26
N TYR A 134 0.34 10.38 6.45
CA TYR A 134 -0.39 9.13 6.64
C TYR A 134 -1.71 9.37 7.36
N LEU A 135 -2.66 8.46 7.17
CA LEU A 135 -3.94 8.45 7.89
C LEU A 135 -3.71 7.78 9.25
N VAL A 136 -4.09 8.48 10.32
CA VAL A 136 -3.86 8.02 11.70
C VAL A 136 -4.81 6.86 12.01
N PRO A 137 -4.31 5.67 12.37
CA PRO A 137 -5.14 4.59 12.87
C PRO A 137 -5.88 4.99 14.14
N GLU A 138 -7.16 4.72 14.24
CA GLU A 138 -7.96 5.04 15.42
C GLU A 138 -8.27 3.76 16.20
N PHE A 139 -7.81 3.71 17.45
CA PHE A 139 -8.03 2.59 18.36
C PHE A 139 -9.05 2.96 19.43
N SER A 140 -9.73 1.98 19.93
CA SER A 140 -10.63 2.08 21.08
C SER A 140 -10.51 0.83 21.95
N ASP A 141 -11.06 0.86 23.15
CA ASP A 141 -11.11 -0.32 24.05
C ASP A 141 -11.85 -1.53 23.42
N LYS A 142 -12.60 -1.28 22.35
CA LYS A 142 -13.35 -2.29 21.60
C LYS A 142 -12.66 -2.72 20.30
N SER A 143 -11.47 -2.18 20.02
CA SER A 143 -10.74 -2.53 18.81
C SER A 143 -10.27 -3.97 18.86
N GLU A 144 -10.64 -4.76 17.87
CA GLU A 144 -10.20 -6.14 17.68
C GLU A 144 -9.40 -6.22 16.39
N PHE A 145 -8.18 -6.78 16.50
CA PHE A 145 -7.35 -7.03 15.32
C PHE A 145 -7.81 -8.33 14.66
N LYS A 146 -8.27 -8.22 13.44
CA LYS A 146 -8.68 -9.37 12.62
C LYS A 146 -8.26 -9.17 11.18
N LEU A 147 -7.96 -10.25 10.49
CA LEU A 147 -7.68 -10.18 9.07
C LEU A 147 -8.96 -9.80 8.32
N ASN A 148 -8.95 -8.64 7.69
CA ASN A 148 -10.07 -8.09 6.92
C ASN A 148 -9.85 -8.22 5.41
N ASP A 149 -8.60 -8.14 4.96
CA ASP A 149 -8.22 -8.40 3.59
C ASP A 149 -6.86 -9.13 3.49
N THR A 150 -6.51 -9.57 2.30
CA THR A 150 -5.29 -10.33 2.00
C THR A 150 -4.33 -9.55 1.10
N LYS A 151 -4.50 -8.25 0.98
CA LYS A 151 -3.75 -7.39 0.05
C LYS A 151 -2.23 -7.66 0.01
N PRO A 152 -1.48 -7.79 1.14
CA PRO A 152 -0.05 -8.08 1.08
C PRO A 152 0.27 -9.44 0.44
N VAL A 153 -0.60 -10.43 0.64
CA VAL A 153 -0.46 -11.77 0.05
C VAL A 153 -0.81 -11.72 -1.43
N ASP A 154 -1.89 -11.02 -1.79
CA ASP A 154 -2.35 -10.88 -3.17
C ASP A 154 -1.32 -10.14 -4.02
N ASP A 155 -0.72 -9.05 -3.53
CA ASP A 155 0.37 -8.33 -4.18
C ASP A 155 1.61 -9.24 -4.39
N PHE A 156 1.91 -10.12 -3.42
CA PHE A 156 3.00 -11.09 -3.54
C PHE A 156 2.71 -12.14 -4.62
N VAL A 157 1.52 -12.73 -4.59
CA VAL A 157 1.10 -13.74 -5.56
C VAL A 157 1.05 -13.16 -6.97
N GLU A 158 0.47 -11.96 -7.15
CA GLU A 158 0.43 -11.25 -8.43
C GLU A 158 1.84 -11.09 -9.04
N ALA A 159 2.80 -10.64 -8.25
CA ALA A 159 4.18 -10.46 -8.73
C ALA A 159 4.84 -11.80 -9.08
N LYS A 160 4.61 -12.84 -8.27
CA LYS A 160 5.14 -14.19 -8.49
C LYS A 160 4.56 -14.83 -9.75
N GLU A 161 3.25 -14.74 -9.97
CA GLU A 161 2.57 -15.24 -11.16
C GLU A 161 3.01 -14.51 -12.43
N ALA A 162 3.36 -13.22 -12.32
CA ALA A 162 3.93 -12.44 -13.41
C ALA A 162 5.42 -12.75 -13.68
N GLY A 163 6.02 -13.73 -12.98
CA GLY A 163 7.39 -14.20 -13.21
C GLY A 163 8.49 -13.37 -12.50
N TYR A 164 8.13 -12.54 -11.54
CA TYR A 164 9.08 -11.78 -10.74
C TYR A 164 9.44 -12.51 -9.44
N ALA A 165 10.54 -12.10 -8.80
CA ALA A 165 10.91 -12.53 -7.44
C ALA A 165 10.42 -11.46 -6.44
N PRO A 166 9.26 -11.66 -5.80
CA PRO A 166 8.69 -10.66 -4.90
C PRO A 166 9.39 -10.67 -3.54
N ARG A 167 9.57 -9.47 -2.99
CA ARG A 167 10.00 -9.23 -1.61
C ARG A 167 8.98 -8.34 -0.91
N PRO A 168 8.17 -8.88 0.02
CA PRO A 168 7.19 -8.10 0.75
C PRO A 168 7.85 -7.01 1.60
N VAL A 169 7.25 -5.82 1.55
CA VAL A 169 7.56 -4.69 2.43
C VAL A 169 6.28 -4.35 3.15
N ILE A 170 6.25 -4.56 4.44
CA ILE A 170 5.07 -4.38 5.29
C ILE A 170 5.38 -3.46 6.47
N LEU A 171 4.38 -2.74 6.92
CA LEU A 171 4.46 -1.93 8.12
C LEU A 171 4.53 -2.83 9.35
N GLY A 172 5.53 -2.62 10.21
CA GLY A 172 5.68 -3.40 11.43
C GLY A 172 4.58 -3.08 12.46
N PRO A 173 4.17 -4.06 13.30
CA PRO A 173 3.07 -3.87 14.25
C PRO A 173 3.36 -2.78 15.28
N LEU A 174 4.58 -2.66 15.77
CA LEU A 174 4.94 -1.59 16.72
C LEU A 174 4.81 -0.21 16.09
N THR A 175 5.20 -0.06 14.82
CA THR A 175 5.06 1.20 14.10
C THR A 175 3.58 1.53 13.90
N LEU A 176 2.75 0.55 13.50
CA LEU A 176 1.30 0.76 13.34
C LEU A 176 0.66 1.25 14.63
N LEU A 177 0.96 0.62 15.76
CA LEU A 177 0.44 1.00 17.07
C LEU A 177 0.95 2.38 17.50
N TRP A 178 2.22 2.68 17.28
CA TRP A 178 2.83 3.97 17.60
C TRP A 178 2.25 5.14 16.82
N LEU A 179 1.86 4.92 15.56
CA LEU A 179 1.28 5.94 14.69
C LEU A 179 -0.20 6.21 14.96
N GLY A 180 -0.86 5.35 15.69
CA GLY A 180 -2.29 5.45 16.01
C GLY A 180 -2.60 6.31 17.24
N LYS A 181 -3.88 6.49 17.50
CA LYS A 181 -4.42 7.19 18.67
C LYS A 181 -5.61 6.44 19.27
#